data_4a8e4a42e65c207c9a20865fc1bd6004
#
_entry.id   4a8e4a42e65c207c9a20865fc1bd6004
#
_cell.length_a   1.000
_cell.length_b   1.000
_cell.length_c   1.000
_cell.angle_alpha   90.00
_cell.angle_beta   90.00
_cell.angle_gamma   90.00
#
_symmetry.space_group_name_H-M   'P 1'
#
loop_
_entity.id
_entity.type
_entity.pdbx_description
1 polymer ?
#
loop_
_entity_poly.entity_id
_entity_poly.type
_entity_poly.pdbx_seq_one_letter_code
_entity_poly.pdbx_strand_id
1 'polypeptide(L)'
;FPDKAASLLGDLHYNDYGLESFGKKAAAATEKAPVFAGDPNQWRDSHQVMDDYKGRKVQLTEEVFKRHTTKKYEEARVPLVECIPDVLKNPDEVWINDYQKKFDNLNFIKFYEDKVINVVCEVKNGTLYQVTTWFEIEQNANIKVKGRRSRKIDPRWRYRRGLLIKK
;
A
#
# COMPACT_ATOMS: atom_id res chain seq x y z
N PHE A 1 9.86 17.95 13.40
CA PHE A 1 9.18 16.73 13.84
C PHE A 1 9.50 15.53 12.96
N PRO A 2 9.20 15.61 11.67
CA PRO A 2 9.03 14.38 10.90
C PRO A 2 10.28 13.53 10.83
N ASP A 3 11.42 14.12 10.52
CA ASP A 3 12.65 13.36 10.31
C ASP A 3 13.12 12.71 11.62
N LYS A 4 13.03 13.44 12.71
CA LYS A 4 13.49 12.94 14.01
C LYS A 4 12.53 11.94 14.60
N ALA A 5 11.23 12.20 14.52
CA ALA A 5 10.24 11.28 15.04
C ALA A 5 10.15 10.01 14.19
N ALA A 6 10.23 10.13 12.87
CA ALA A 6 10.24 8.99 11.97
C ALA A 6 11.50 8.14 12.18
N SER A 7 12.66 8.77 12.39
CA SER A 7 13.90 8.06 12.68
C SER A 7 13.81 7.31 14.01
N LEU A 8 13.27 7.95 15.04
CA LEU A 8 13.08 7.31 16.34
C LEU A 8 12.10 6.14 16.25
N LEU A 9 11.00 6.32 15.54
CA LEU A 9 10.04 5.24 15.33
C LEU A 9 10.67 4.12 14.51
N GLY A 10 11.45 4.45 13.50
CA GLY A 10 12.18 3.45 12.72
C GLY A 10 13.13 2.65 13.59
N ASP A 11 13.89 3.31 14.46
CA ASP A 11 14.83 2.64 15.36
C ASP A 11 14.10 1.79 16.39
N LEU A 12 13.04 2.32 17.00
CA LEU A 12 12.27 1.62 18.03
C LEU A 12 11.54 0.39 17.49
N HIS A 13 11.06 0.47 16.26
CA HIS A 13 10.21 -0.56 15.68
C HIS A 13 10.91 -1.40 14.61
N TYR A 14 12.20 -1.18 14.39
CA TYR A 14 12.92 -1.88 13.34
C TYR A 14 12.80 -3.40 13.47
N ASN A 15 12.99 -3.93 14.68
CA ASN A 15 12.88 -5.37 14.93
C ASN A 15 11.45 -5.90 14.77
N ASP A 16 10.45 -5.06 15.10
CA ASP A 16 9.03 -5.44 15.01
C ASP A 16 8.49 -5.30 13.59
N TYR A 17 8.95 -4.27 12.86
CA TYR A 17 8.38 -3.89 11.56
C TYR A 17 9.41 -3.88 10.43
N GLY A 18 10.59 -4.48 10.66
CA GLY A 18 11.62 -4.63 9.64
C GLY A 18 11.38 -5.84 8.75
N LEU A 19 12.43 -6.29 8.08
CA LEU A 19 12.35 -7.39 7.12
C LEU A 19 11.92 -8.71 7.77
N GLU A 20 12.38 -8.98 8.97
CA GLU A 20 12.02 -10.19 9.71
C GLU A 20 10.53 -10.21 10.04
N SER A 21 10.01 -9.12 10.57
CA SER A 21 8.59 -8.97 10.86
C SER A 21 7.75 -9.11 9.60
N PHE A 22 8.20 -8.54 8.49
CA PHE A 22 7.52 -8.68 7.21
C PHE A 22 7.40 -10.15 6.82
N GLY A 23 8.52 -10.87 6.86
CA GLY A 23 8.55 -12.29 6.53
C GLY A 23 7.64 -13.12 7.43
N LYS A 24 7.64 -12.86 8.72
CA LYS A 24 6.77 -13.56 9.68
C LYS A 24 5.28 -13.32 9.40
N LYS A 25 4.89 -12.08 9.15
CA LYS A 25 3.50 -11.76 8.82
C LYS A 25 3.07 -12.37 7.50
N ALA A 26 3.93 -12.33 6.50
CA ALA A 26 3.67 -12.95 5.21
C ALA A 26 3.49 -14.47 5.36
N ALA A 27 4.34 -15.13 6.15
CA ALA A 27 4.25 -16.57 6.39
C ALA A 27 3.03 -16.96 7.22
N ALA A 28 2.57 -16.09 8.12
CA ALA A 28 1.43 -16.37 8.99
C ALA A 28 0.08 -16.11 8.31
N ALA A 29 0.06 -15.40 7.20
CA ALA A 29 -1.17 -15.06 6.50
C ALA A 29 -1.81 -16.31 5.89
N THR A 30 -3.11 -16.49 6.10
CA THR A 30 -3.86 -17.67 5.63
C THR A 30 -4.91 -17.33 4.60
N GLU A 31 -5.27 -16.06 4.47
CA GLU A 31 -6.27 -15.60 3.52
C GLU A 31 -5.62 -15.38 2.15
N LYS A 32 -6.22 -15.94 1.10
CA LYS A 32 -5.75 -15.68 -0.25
C LYS A 32 -6.24 -14.34 -0.75
N ALA A 33 -5.39 -13.66 -1.51
CA ALA A 33 -5.78 -12.41 -2.13
C ALA A 33 -6.86 -12.67 -3.17
N PRO A 34 -7.94 -11.86 -3.18
CA PRO A 34 -8.92 -11.98 -4.25
C PRO A 34 -8.30 -11.58 -5.58
N VAL A 35 -8.72 -12.25 -6.65
CA VAL A 35 -8.25 -11.98 -8.00
C VAL A 35 -9.41 -11.48 -8.84
N PHE A 36 -9.24 -10.33 -9.45
CA PHE A 36 -10.25 -9.78 -10.34
C PHE A 36 -10.15 -10.41 -11.73
N ALA A 37 -11.31 -10.80 -12.27
CA ALA A 37 -11.44 -11.26 -13.64
C ALA A 37 -12.77 -10.74 -14.17
N GLY A 38 -12.73 -9.71 -14.98
CA GLY A 38 -13.94 -9.08 -15.50
C GLY A 38 -13.61 -7.79 -16.22
N ASP A 39 -14.60 -6.92 -16.35
CA ASP A 39 -14.40 -5.60 -16.94
C ASP A 39 -13.93 -4.62 -15.86
N PRO A 40 -12.68 -4.13 -15.95
CA PRO A 40 -12.14 -3.19 -14.96
C PRO A 40 -12.96 -1.90 -14.84
N ASN A 41 -13.52 -1.40 -15.95
CA ASN A 41 -14.28 -0.16 -15.94
C ASN A 41 -15.61 -0.32 -15.20
N GLN A 42 -16.29 -1.45 -15.39
CA GLN A 42 -17.50 -1.76 -14.63
C GLN A 42 -17.19 -1.89 -13.14
N TRP A 43 -16.09 -2.55 -12.81
CA TRP A 43 -15.65 -2.68 -11.42
C TRP A 43 -15.44 -1.30 -10.80
N ARG A 44 -14.73 -0.43 -11.48
CA ARG A 44 -14.46 0.92 -10.97
C ARG A 44 -15.75 1.71 -10.80
N ASP A 45 -16.69 1.60 -11.73
CA ASP A 45 -17.97 2.32 -11.66
C ASP A 45 -18.77 1.94 -10.41
N SER A 46 -18.65 0.71 -9.95
CA SER A 46 -19.30 0.26 -8.71
C SER A 46 -18.46 0.49 -7.45
N HIS A 47 -17.20 0.95 -7.59
CA HIS A 47 -16.26 1.15 -6.49
C HIS A 47 -15.69 2.56 -6.46
N GLN A 48 -16.45 3.54 -6.92
CA GLN A 48 -16.00 4.94 -6.97
C GLN A 48 -15.70 5.51 -5.59
N VAL A 49 -16.46 5.08 -4.59
CA VAL A 49 -16.25 5.45 -3.20
C VAL A 49 -16.30 4.18 -2.37
N MET A 50 -15.30 4.01 -1.53
CA MET A 50 -15.16 2.86 -0.65
C MET A 50 -14.98 3.33 0.79
N ASP A 51 -15.24 2.44 1.74
CA ASP A 51 -14.99 2.73 3.16
C ASP A 51 -13.66 2.12 3.60
N ASP A 52 -12.91 2.86 4.42
CA ASP A 52 -11.74 2.31 5.08
C ASP A 52 -12.11 1.68 6.43
N TYR A 53 -11.12 1.19 7.15
CA TYR A 53 -11.30 0.49 8.43
C TYR A 53 -11.91 1.36 9.53
N LYS A 54 -11.89 2.68 9.37
CA LYS A 54 -12.52 3.64 10.29
C LYS A 54 -13.84 4.18 9.76
N GLY A 55 -14.33 3.67 8.66
CA GLY A 55 -15.54 4.18 8.02
C GLY A 55 -15.34 5.47 7.25
N ARG A 56 -14.10 5.87 7.00
CA ARG A 56 -13.81 7.07 6.20
C ARG A 56 -14.01 6.76 4.73
N LYS A 57 -14.52 7.74 3.99
CA LYS A 57 -14.76 7.60 2.55
C LYS A 57 -13.47 7.75 1.78
N VAL A 58 -13.19 6.78 0.92
CA VAL A 58 -12.00 6.76 0.06
C VAL A 58 -12.46 6.74 -1.38
N GLN A 59 -12.05 7.73 -2.14
CA GLN A 59 -12.44 7.88 -3.53
C GLN A 59 -11.43 7.22 -4.46
N LEU A 60 -11.93 6.50 -5.47
CA LEU A 60 -11.12 6.00 -6.57
C LEU A 60 -11.59 6.68 -7.85
N THR A 61 -10.85 7.69 -8.31
CA THR A 61 -11.22 8.47 -9.48
C THR A 61 -10.95 7.69 -10.77
N GLU A 62 -11.70 8.04 -11.81
CA GLU A 62 -11.48 7.46 -13.14
C GLU A 62 -10.07 7.77 -13.66
N GLU A 63 -9.59 8.99 -13.41
CA GLU A 63 -8.25 9.41 -13.82
C GLU A 63 -7.16 8.53 -13.22
N VAL A 64 -7.18 8.31 -11.91
CA VAL A 64 -6.20 7.46 -11.22
C VAL A 64 -6.33 6.02 -11.71
N PHE A 65 -7.55 5.53 -11.83
CA PHE A 65 -7.81 4.16 -12.27
C PHE A 65 -7.24 3.91 -13.67
N LYS A 66 -7.54 4.79 -14.60
CA LYS A 66 -7.01 4.69 -15.98
C LYS A 66 -5.50 4.81 -16.03
N ARG A 67 -4.92 5.71 -15.22
CA ARG A 67 -3.47 5.90 -15.16
C ARG A 67 -2.75 4.59 -14.82
N HIS A 68 -3.34 3.78 -13.95
CA HIS A 68 -2.70 2.56 -13.45
C HIS A 68 -3.21 1.26 -14.10
N THR A 69 -4.12 1.33 -15.06
CA THR A 69 -4.66 0.15 -15.72
C THR A 69 -4.49 0.12 -17.23
N THR A 70 -4.14 1.26 -17.86
CA THR A 70 -4.04 1.33 -19.31
C THR A 70 -2.62 1.22 -19.84
N LYS A 71 -1.62 1.43 -19.01
CA LYS A 71 -0.22 1.32 -19.41
C LYS A 71 0.24 -0.13 -19.39
N LYS A 72 1.00 -0.52 -20.39
CA LYS A 72 1.45 -1.90 -20.56
C LYS A 72 2.19 -2.46 -19.34
N TYR A 73 3.04 -1.66 -18.72
CA TYR A 73 3.81 -2.09 -17.56
C TYR A 73 3.01 -2.11 -16.25
N GLU A 74 1.77 -1.67 -16.28
CA GLU A 74 0.88 -1.66 -15.13
C GLU A 74 -0.26 -2.70 -15.24
N GLU A 75 -0.19 -3.58 -16.22
CA GLU A 75 -1.19 -4.64 -16.42
C GLU A 75 -1.35 -5.52 -15.18
N ALA A 76 -0.27 -5.72 -14.43
CA ALA A 76 -0.32 -6.52 -13.20
C ALA A 76 -1.21 -5.91 -12.11
N ARG A 77 -1.58 -4.65 -12.23
CA ARG A 77 -2.45 -3.98 -11.25
C ARG A 77 -3.92 -4.30 -11.46
N VAL A 78 -4.31 -4.68 -12.67
CA VAL A 78 -5.72 -4.99 -12.96
C VAL A 78 -6.23 -6.17 -12.13
N PRO A 79 -5.54 -7.31 -12.05
CA PRO A 79 -6.01 -8.42 -11.22
C PRO A 79 -6.08 -8.08 -9.73
N LEU A 80 -5.37 -7.04 -9.29
CA LEU A 80 -5.28 -6.65 -7.89
C LEU A 80 -6.40 -5.70 -7.45
N VAL A 81 -7.27 -5.24 -8.37
CA VAL A 81 -8.29 -4.25 -8.00
C VAL A 81 -9.25 -4.76 -6.94
N GLU A 82 -9.56 -6.05 -6.93
CA GLU A 82 -10.42 -6.65 -5.90
C GLU A 82 -9.80 -6.58 -4.50
N CYS A 83 -8.49 -6.44 -4.40
CA CYS A 83 -7.83 -6.28 -3.12
C CYS A 83 -8.08 -4.90 -2.51
N ILE A 84 -8.34 -3.88 -3.32
CA ILE A 84 -8.43 -2.50 -2.86
C ILE A 84 -9.47 -2.33 -1.74
N PRO A 85 -10.74 -2.72 -1.92
CA PRO A 85 -11.73 -2.55 -0.85
C PRO A 85 -11.39 -3.36 0.40
N ASP A 86 -10.84 -4.56 0.24
CA ASP A 86 -10.49 -5.40 1.38
C ASP A 86 -9.29 -4.83 2.15
N VAL A 87 -8.26 -4.38 1.46
CA VAL A 87 -7.09 -3.76 2.11
C VAL A 87 -7.49 -2.49 2.85
N LEU A 88 -8.37 -1.67 2.29
CA LEU A 88 -8.85 -0.46 2.95
C LEU A 88 -9.65 -0.78 4.21
N LYS A 89 -10.50 -1.80 4.14
CA LYS A 89 -11.41 -2.13 5.23
C LYS A 89 -10.76 -3.00 6.31
N ASN A 90 -9.88 -3.89 5.91
CA ASN A 90 -9.25 -4.86 6.81
C ASN A 90 -7.73 -4.84 6.69
N PRO A 91 -7.07 -3.69 6.81
CA PRO A 91 -5.61 -3.64 6.71
C PRO A 91 -4.96 -4.28 7.92
N ASP A 92 -3.82 -4.91 7.72
CA ASP A 92 -2.98 -5.38 8.82
C ASP A 92 -2.18 -4.23 9.44
N GLU A 93 -1.76 -3.29 8.60
CA GLU A 93 -1.01 -2.12 9.03
C GLU A 93 -1.44 -0.90 8.23
N VAL A 94 -1.44 0.27 8.88
CA VAL A 94 -1.62 1.54 8.19
C VAL A 94 -0.52 2.50 8.66
N TRP A 95 0.21 3.03 7.72
CA TRP A 95 1.34 3.92 7.96
C TRP A 95 1.11 5.29 7.34
N ILE A 96 1.41 6.35 8.10
CA ILE A 96 1.62 7.67 7.51
C ILE A 96 3.08 7.71 7.09
N ASN A 97 3.32 7.62 5.79
CA ASN A 97 4.66 7.48 5.27
C ASN A 97 5.35 8.84 5.17
N ASP A 98 6.59 8.91 5.62
CA ASP A 98 7.40 10.13 5.59
C ASP A 98 8.27 10.25 4.32
N TYR A 99 8.08 9.36 3.37
CA TYR A 99 8.84 9.35 2.14
C TYR A 99 8.66 10.67 1.38
N GLN A 100 9.76 11.27 0.97
CA GLN A 100 9.77 12.57 0.30
C GLN A 100 9.19 13.71 1.16
N LYS A 101 9.15 13.54 2.48
CA LYS A 101 8.63 14.53 3.42
C LYS A 101 7.18 14.94 3.16
N LYS A 102 6.41 14.04 2.60
CA LYS A 102 4.96 14.19 2.44
C LYS A 102 4.26 13.36 3.49
N PHE A 103 3.46 14.03 4.31
CA PHE A 103 2.78 13.40 5.45
C PHE A 103 1.28 13.23 5.23
N ASP A 104 0.84 13.45 4.01
CA ASP A 104 -0.54 13.25 3.58
C ASP A 104 -0.78 11.89 2.90
N ASN A 105 0.27 11.07 2.79
CA ASN A 105 0.17 9.76 2.20
C ASN A 105 -0.02 8.68 3.26
N LEU A 106 -1.05 7.87 3.06
CA LEU A 106 -1.36 6.71 3.90
C LEU A 106 -1.07 5.44 3.11
N ASN A 107 -0.33 4.53 3.71
CA ASN A 107 -0.06 3.21 3.15
C ASN A 107 -0.86 2.18 3.92
N PHE A 108 -1.86 1.59 3.28
CA PHE A 108 -2.65 0.49 3.82
C PHE A 108 -2.03 -0.79 3.34
N ILE A 109 -1.57 -1.64 4.26
CA ILE A 109 -0.86 -2.86 3.92
C ILE A 109 -1.63 -4.06 4.45
N LYS A 110 -1.85 -5.04 3.59
CA LYS A 110 -2.43 -6.32 3.99
C LYS A 110 -1.58 -7.47 3.50
N PHE A 111 -1.34 -8.41 4.40
CA PHE A 111 -0.59 -9.63 4.12
C PHE A 111 -1.59 -10.74 3.78
N TYR A 112 -1.55 -11.20 2.54
CA TYR A 112 -2.27 -12.39 2.11
C TYR A 112 -1.31 -13.58 2.05
N GLU A 113 -1.85 -14.76 1.98
CA GLU A 113 -1.04 -16.00 1.88
C GLU A 113 -0.08 -15.96 0.69
N ASP A 114 -0.54 -15.44 -0.43
CA ASP A 114 0.18 -15.47 -1.70
C ASP A 114 0.82 -14.15 -2.10
N LYS A 115 0.50 -13.05 -1.43
CA LYS A 115 1.08 -11.74 -1.76
C LYS A 115 0.83 -10.71 -0.65
N VAL A 116 1.57 -9.63 -0.71
CA VAL A 116 1.38 -8.48 0.17
C VAL A 116 0.95 -7.30 -0.70
N ILE A 117 -0.16 -6.69 -0.35
CA ILE A 117 -0.73 -5.59 -1.14
C ILE A 117 -0.64 -4.29 -0.35
N ASN A 118 -0.22 -3.23 -1.05
CA ASN A 118 -0.21 -1.87 -0.54
C ASN A 118 -1.20 -1.04 -1.34
N VAL A 119 -2.12 -0.39 -0.64
CA VAL A 119 -2.99 0.64 -1.23
C VAL A 119 -2.55 1.97 -0.67
N VAL A 120 -2.13 2.87 -1.54
CA VAL A 120 -1.66 4.20 -1.15
C VAL A 120 -2.78 5.19 -1.36
N CYS A 121 -3.08 5.94 -0.31
CA CYS A 121 -4.07 7.00 -0.35
C CYS A 121 -3.44 8.32 0.05
N GLU A 122 -4.01 9.42 -0.42
CA GLU A 122 -3.65 10.74 0.08
C GLU A 122 -4.88 11.45 0.61
N VAL A 123 -4.65 12.36 1.53
CA VAL A 123 -5.73 13.19 2.08
C VAL A 123 -5.93 14.37 1.15
N LYS A 124 -7.15 14.52 0.66
CA LYS A 124 -7.57 15.68 -0.12
C LYS A 124 -8.51 16.54 0.74
N ASN A 125 -8.26 17.83 0.76
CA ASN A 125 -9.13 18.80 1.47
C ASN A 125 -9.40 18.43 2.94
N GLY A 126 -8.41 17.81 3.60
CA GLY A 126 -8.46 17.49 5.03
C GLY A 126 -9.35 16.33 5.44
N THR A 127 -10.37 16.00 4.67
CA THR A 127 -11.36 14.96 5.05
C THR A 127 -11.62 13.93 3.97
N LEU A 128 -11.36 14.27 2.71
CA LEU A 128 -11.56 13.34 1.61
C LEU A 128 -10.28 12.58 1.31
N TYR A 129 -10.35 11.27 1.39
CA TYR A 129 -9.25 10.38 1.05
C TYR A 129 -9.39 9.92 -0.39
N GLN A 130 -8.26 9.77 -1.06
CA GLN A 130 -8.24 9.36 -2.46
C GLN A 130 -7.16 8.32 -2.68
N VAL A 131 -7.49 7.22 -3.35
CA VAL A 131 -6.50 6.24 -3.78
C VAL A 131 -5.60 6.88 -4.82
N THR A 132 -4.28 6.79 -4.62
CA THR A 132 -3.29 7.28 -5.59
C THR A 132 -2.67 6.15 -6.38
N THR A 133 -2.52 4.97 -5.77
CA THR A 133 -2.00 3.79 -6.44
C THR A 133 -2.24 2.54 -5.57
N TRP A 134 -2.11 1.38 -6.18
CA TRP A 134 -2.12 0.10 -5.48
C TRP A 134 -1.15 -0.84 -6.19
N PHE A 135 -0.51 -1.72 -5.44
CA PHE A 135 0.46 -2.65 -6.03
C PHE A 135 0.83 -3.74 -5.05
N GLU A 136 1.43 -4.79 -5.59
CA GLU A 136 2.03 -5.85 -4.77
C GLU A 136 3.41 -5.40 -4.30
N ILE A 137 3.69 -5.56 -3.00
CA ILE A 137 5.01 -5.32 -2.44
C ILE A 137 5.87 -6.56 -2.73
N GLU A 138 6.97 -6.36 -3.41
CA GLU A 138 7.93 -7.43 -3.68
C GLU A 138 8.47 -8.03 -2.39
N GLN A 139 8.42 -9.35 -2.27
CA GLN A 139 8.92 -10.06 -1.10
C GLN A 139 10.38 -10.46 -1.22
N ASN A 140 10.94 -10.36 -2.42
CA ASN A 140 12.30 -10.75 -2.68
C ASN A 140 13.28 -9.63 -2.37
N ALA A 141 14.26 -9.92 -1.49
CA ALA A 141 15.28 -8.94 -1.11
C ALA A 141 16.25 -8.58 -2.24
N ASN A 142 16.33 -9.40 -3.28
CA ASN A 142 17.27 -9.22 -4.37
C ASN A 142 16.71 -8.32 -5.46
N ILE A 143 16.22 -7.16 -5.08
CA ILE A 143 15.78 -6.20 -6.06
C ILE A 143 17.00 -5.60 -6.71
N LYS A 144 17.27 -6.09 -7.91
CA LYS A 144 18.32 -5.53 -8.74
C LYS A 144 17.89 -4.14 -9.18
N VAL A 145 18.53 -3.17 -8.61
CA VAL A 145 18.36 -1.80 -9.06
C VAL A 145 19.21 -1.62 -10.30
N LYS A 146 18.55 -1.55 -11.45
CA LYS A 146 19.24 -1.31 -12.71
C LYS A 146 20.12 -0.07 -12.62
N GLY A 147 21.42 -0.30 -12.69
CA GLY A 147 22.39 0.68 -13.14
C GLY A 147 22.54 1.97 -12.34
N ARG A 148 22.06 2.06 -11.14
CA ARG A 148 22.27 3.26 -10.32
C ARG A 148 22.73 2.91 -8.92
N ARG A 149 23.60 3.75 -8.41
CA ARG A 149 23.88 3.83 -6.99
C ARG A 149 22.58 3.79 -6.24
N SER A 150 22.21 2.67 -5.79
CA SER A 150 20.95 2.63 -5.16
C SER A 150 21.12 2.58 -3.68
N ARG A 151 20.69 3.62 -3.14
CA ARG A 151 20.19 3.64 -1.79
C ARG A 151 18.70 3.33 -1.81
N LYS A 152 18.26 2.43 -2.67
CA LYS A 152 16.86 2.06 -2.64
C LYS A 152 16.60 1.28 -1.37
N ILE A 153 15.79 1.87 -0.56
CA ILE A 153 15.21 1.22 0.60
C ILE A 153 14.45 0.00 0.09
N ASP A 154 14.69 -1.14 0.71
CA ASP A 154 13.97 -2.36 0.39
C ASP A 154 12.46 -2.07 0.43
N PRO A 155 11.69 -2.45 -0.61
CA PRO A 155 10.26 -2.15 -0.67
C PRO A 155 9.49 -2.66 0.54
N ARG A 156 9.91 -3.78 1.11
CA ARG A 156 9.27 -4.34 2.31
C ARG A 156 9.36 -3.41 3.51
N TRP A 157 10.39 -2.57 3.56
CA TRP A 157 10.57 -1.59 4.62
C TRP A 157 10.12 -0.20 4.20
N ARG A 158 10.30 0.15 2.93
CA ARG A 158 9.99 1.49 2.38
C ARG A 158 8.58 1.95 2.69
N TYR A 159 7.62 1.04 2.63
CA TYR A 159 6.21 1.35 2.85
C TYR A 159 5.77 1.16 4.30
N ARG A 160 6.64 0.64 5.14
CA ARG A 160 6.43 0.41 6.56
C ARG A 160 7.32 1.33 7.39
N ARG A 161 7.36 2.59 7.01
CA ARG A 161 8.13 3.61 7.72
C ARG A 161 7.25 4.83 7.96
N GLY A 162 7.67 5.67 8.89
CA GLY A 162 6.91 6.84 9.31
C GLY A 162 6.10 6.53 10.55
N LEU A 163 4.86 6.99 10.61
CA LEU A 163 4.00 6.81 11.76
C LEU A 163 3.03 5.66 11.55
N LEU A 164 3.11 4.66 12.41
CA LEU A 164 2.16 3.53 12.41
C LEU A 164 0.89 3.94 13.15
N ILE A 165 -0.23 3.97 12.44
CA ILE A 165 -1.53 4.38 13.01
C ILE A 165 -2.51 3.22 13.16
N LYS A 166 -2.22 2.07 12.58
CA LYS A 166 -2.95 0.83 12.83
C LYS A 166 -1.97 -0.34 12.75
N LYS A 167 -2.07 -1.16 13.72
CA LYS A 167 -1.26 -2.36 13.90
C LYS A 167 -2.06 -3.60 13.51
#